data_62c0b4efc1865426facc6b26fb6e2b00
#
_entry.id   62c0b4efc1865426facc6b26fb6e2b00
#
_cell.length_a   1.000
_cell.length_b   1.000
_cell.length_c   1.000
_cell.angle_alpha   90.00
_cell.angle_beta   90.00
_cell.angle_gamma   90.00
#
_symmetry.space_group_name_H-M   'P 1'
#
loop_
_entity.id
_entity.type
_entity.pdbx_description
1 polymer ?
#
loop_
_entity_poly.entity_id
_entity_poly.type
_entity_poly.pdbx_seq_one_letter_code
_entity_poly.pdbx_strand_id
1 'polypeptide(L)'
;DGVQLENIIQYGFTGQNILNAYNVLRYGYEHNNEEYRRKALKTADFFVNTIHIKESGMFYNLYNVDTRSVNFWWTGLLLPLAYAQGEELEKLMGPLYEYRKDVIQKLVSLKGAYLRCMNEDVTALLRLYCYEKEKGTEHPGWLEAIENYAGFLLRTQEQDGGWYRAYDLEGKPLLEPVKWFGNTVYEQKSSTGTSITFLTELYELTKNEAYLEAASRAGIFVKEYIIDRVRFNGGVHDSIYAKGQLIDNESILYPMFGMLSLYE
;
A
#
# COMPACT_ATOMS: atom_id res chain seq x y z
N ASP A 1 24.20 2.88 -19.13
CA ASP A 1 23.07 2.26 -19.84
C ASP A 1 22.40 1.28 -18.88
N GLY A 2 21.17 1.62 -18.44
CA GLY A 2 20.39 0.72 -17.59
C GLY A 2 19.90 -0.48 -18.42
N VAL A 3 20.09 -1.68 -17.90
CA VAL A 3 19.47 -2.89 -18.46
C VAL A 3 18.11 -3.03 -17.80
N GLN A 4 17.03 -3.00 -18.58
CA GLN A 4 15.71 -3.35 -18.09
C GLN A 4 15.66 -4.86 -17.85
N LEU A 5 15.51 -5.26 -16.59
CA LEU A 5 15.49 -6.67 -16.23
C LEU A 5 14.13 -7.32 -16.53
N GLU A 6 13.04 -6.60 -16.34
CA GLU A 6 11.66 -7.08 -16.58
C GLU A 6 10.72 -5.91 -16.88
N ASN A 7 9.63 -6.18 -17.62
CA ASN A 7 8.54 -5.23 -17.85
C ASN A 7 7.49 -5.35 -16.73
N ILE A 8 7.74 -4.70 -15.59
CA ILE A 8 6.88 -4.77 -14.42
C ILE A 8 6.19 -3.42 -14.19
N ILE A 9 4.88 -3.46 -13.95
CA ILE A 9 4.11 -2.35 -13.39
C ILE A 9 3.99 -2.60 -11.89
N GLN A 10 4.52 -1.68 -11.10
CA GLN A 10 4.42 -1.73 -9.64
C GLN A 10 3.30 -0.83 -9.15
N TYR A 11 2.52 -1.32 -8.21
CA TYR A 11 1.41 -0.61 -7.56
C TYR A 11 1.76 -0.31 -6.09
N GLY A 12 1.42 0.89 -5.65
CA GLY A 12 1.80 1.41 -4.33
C GLY A 12 3.29 1.68 -4.19
N PHE A 13 3.72 2.16 -3.03
CA PHE A 13 5.12 2.47 -2.70
C PHE A 13 5.77 3.37 -3.77
N THR A 14 6.74 2.85 -4.51
CA THR A 14 7.39 3.60 -5.60
C THR A 14 6.57 3.65 -6.90
N GLY A 15 5.61 2.76 -7.04
CA GLY A 15 4.87 2.57 -8.29
C GLY A 15 3.79 3.61 -8.58
N GLN A 16 3.30 4.35 -7.64
CA GLN A 16 2.38 5.51 -7.71
C GLN A 16 1.47 5.60 -8.96
N ASN A 17 1.12 4.45 -9.57
CA ASN A 17 0.46 4.42 -10.88
C ASN A 17 -0.96 5.01 -10.83
N ILE A 18 -1.72 4.72 -9.77
CA ILE A 18 -3.08 5.21 -9.63
C ILE A 18 -3.10 6.70 -9.25
N LEU A 19 -2.17 7.16 -8.41
CA LEU A 19 -1.99 8.58 -8.14
C LEU A 19 -1.60 9.36 -9.40
N ASN A 20 -0.72 8.80 -10.23
CA ASN A 20 -0.37 9.38 -11.53
C ASN A 20 -1.58 9.40 -12.46
N ALA A 21 -2.40 8.35 -12.49
CA ALA A 21 -3.64 8.33 -13.27
C ALA A 21 -4.61 9.44 -12.82
N TYR A 22 -4.76 9.67 -11.50
CA TYR A 22 -5.54 10.77 -10.96
C TYR A 22 -5.03 12.14 -11.45
N ASN A 23 -3.72 12.37 -11.38
CA ASN A 23 -3.13 13.63 -11.84
C ASN A 23 -3.27 13.82 -13.36
N VAL A 24 -3.10 12.76 -14.15
CA VAL A 24 -3.27 12.76 -15.61
C VAL A 24 -4.73 13.01 -15.99
N LEU A 25 -5.69 12.46 -15.23
CA LEU A 25 -7.11 12.71 -15.44
C LEU A 25 -7.46 14.18 -15.24
N ARG A 26 -7.03 14.76 -14.11
CA ARG A 26 -7.24 16.18 -13.80
C ARG A 26 -6.66 17.07 -14.90
N TYR A 27 -5.39 16.85 -15.26
CA TYR A 27 -4.75 17.57 -16.35
C TYR A 27 -5.53 17.46 -17.67
N GLY A 28 -6.03 16.26 -17.98
CA GLY A 28 -6.85 15.98 -19.17
C GLY A 28 -8.15 16.78 -19.20
N TYR A 29 -8.80 17.00 -18.06
CA TYR A 29 -9.99 17.85 -17.96
C TYR A 29 -9.62 19.33 -18.05
N GLU A 30 -8.63 19.79 -17.31
CA GLU A 30 -8.20 21.19 -17.29
C GLU A 30 -7.73 21.69 -18.66
N HIS A 31 -7.15 20.83 -19.49
CA HIS A 31 -6.61 21.16 -20.80
C HIS A 31 -7.42 20.61 -21.98
N ASN A 32 -8.64 20.10 -21.73
CA ASN A 32 -9.51 19.48 -22.74
C ASN A 32 -8.80 18.39 -23.58
N ASN A 33 -7.94 17.60 -22.93
CA ASN A 33 -7.18 16.53 -23.57
C ASN A 33 -7.83 15.17 -23.36
N GLU A 34 -8.60 14.71 -24.35
CA GLU A 34 -9.32 13.44 -24.30
C GLU A 34 -8.40 12.21 -24.25
N GLU A 35 -7.22 12.30 -24.86
CA GLU A 35 -6.27 11.19 -24.84
C GLU A 35 -5.76 10.92 -23.42
N TYR A 36 -5.45 11.96 -22.66
CA TYR A 36 -5.01 11.84 -21.28
C TYR A 36 -6.14 11.33 -20.38
N ARG A 37 -7.36 11.84 -20.53
CA ARG A 37 -8.53 11.31 -19.82
C ARG A 37 -8.70 9.82 -20.07
N ARG A 38 -8.71 9.41 -21.35
CA ARG A 38 -8.85 8.02 -21.75
C ARG A 38 -7.73 7.12 -21.19
N LYS A 39 -6.47 7.58 -21.15
CA LYS A 39 -5.35 6.84 -20.57
C LYS A 39 -5.53 6.64 -19.06
N ALA A 40 -5.88 7.69 -18.34
CA ALA A 40 -6.13 7.65 -16.91
C ALA A 40 -7.25 6.67 -16.54
N LEU A 41 -8.40 6.77 -17.21
CA LEU A 41 -9.56 5.88 -17.00
C LEU A 41 -9.20 4.41 -17.27
N LYS A 42 -8.49 4.12 -18.36
CA LYS A 42 -8.00 2.76 -18.65
C LYS A 42 -7.06 2.22 -17.58
N THR A 43 -6.23 3.08 -16.98
CA THR A 43 -5.34 2.67 -15.90
C THR A 43 -6.14 2.28 -14.65
N ALA A 44 -7.16 3.06 -14.28
CA ALA A 44 -8.05 2.73 -13.17
C ALA A 44 -8.88 1.48 -13.44
N ASP A 45 -9.44 1.33 -14.64
CA ASP A 45 -10.18 0.13 -15.05
C ASP A 45 -9.30 -1.13 -14.98
N PHE A 46 -8.06 -1.03 -15.45
CA PHE A 46 -7.11 -2.13 -15.36
C PHE A 46 -6.79 -2.49 -13.91
N PHE A 47 -6.59 -1.51 -13.05
CA PHE A 47 -6.35 -1.72 -11.62
C PHE A 47 -7.51 -2.46 -10.96
N VAL A 48 -8.74 -2.02 -11.18
CA VAL A 48 -9.94 -2.64 -10.62
C VAL A 48 -10.20 -4.04 -11.20
N ASN A 49 -10.01 -4.23 -12.51
CA ASN A 49 -10.38 -5.49 -13.15
C ASN A 49 -9.30 -6.56 -13.10
N THR A 50 -8.02 -6.18 -12.88
CA THR A 50 -6.87 -7.10 -12.97
C THR A 50 -6.11 -7.21 -11.66
N ILE A 51 -5.98 -6.12 -10.91
CA ILE A 51 -5.14 -6.07 -9.71
C ILE A 51 -5.94 -6.31 -8.42
N HIS A 52 -7.25 -6.03 -8.43
CA HIS A 52 -8.13 -6.29 -7.30
C HIS A 52 -8.40 -7.79 -7.10
N ILE A 53 -8.29 -8.25 -5.85
CA ILE A 53 -8.57 -9.61 -5.41
C ILE A 53 -9.96 -9.60 -4.74
N LYS A 54 -11.00 -9.89 -5.51
CA LYS A 54 -12.40 -9.73 -5.08
C LYS A 54 -12.75 -10.53 -3.82
N GLU A 55 -12.16 -11.70 -3.66
CA GLU A 55 -12.44 -12.62 -2.56
C GLU A 55 -11.97 -12.07 -1.20
N SER A 56 -10.84 -11.39 -1.18
CA SER A 56 -10.27 -10.82 0.05
C SER A 56 -10.52 -9.33 0.21
N GLY A 57 -10.78 -8.63 -0.89
CA GLY A 57 -10.81 -7.16 -0.95
C GLY A 57 -9.41 -6.53 -1.07
N MET A 58 -8.36 -7.34 -1.13
CA MET A 58 -6.97 -6.88 -1.26
C MET A 58 -6.60 -6.58 -2.71
N PHE A 59 -5.36 -6.10 -2.91
CA PHE A 59 -4.82 -5.82 -4.23
C PHE A 59 -3.43 -6.44 -4.38
N TYR A 60 -3.13 -6.94 -5.58
CA TYR A 60 -1.77 -7.30 -5.96
C TYR A 60 -0.89 -6.04 -6.06
N ASN A 61 0.41 -6.20 -5.89
CA ASN A 61 1.34 -5.07 -5.95
C ASN A 61 2.12 -4.98 -7.27
N LEU A 62 2.12 -6.05 -8.06
CA LEU A 62 2.87 -6.13 -9.31
C LEU A 62 2.03 -6.73 -10.43
N TYR A 63 2.28 -6.24 -11.64
CA TYR A 63 1.85 -6.86 -12.87
C TYR A 63 3.04 -7.01 -13.82
N ASN A 64 3.32 -8.24 -14.24
CA ASN A 64 4.33 -8.51 -15.25
C ASN A 64 3.68 -8.44 -16.63
N VAL A 65 4.15 -7.50 -17.47
CA VAL A 65 3.56 -7.22 -18.78
C VAL A 65 3.88 -8.33 -19.78
N ASP A 66 5.06 -8.95 -19.68
CA ASP A 66 5.52 -9.97 -20.62
C ASP A 66 4.76 -11.28 -20.43
N THR A 67 4.57 -11.69 -19.16
CA THR A 67 3.84 -12.90 -18.80
C THR A 67 2.35 -12.69 -18.60
N ARG A 68 1.90 -11.42 -18.57
CA ARG A 68 0.50 -11.03 -18.26
C ARG A 68 0.00 -11.60 -16.96
N SER A 69 0.85 -11.61 -15.93
CA SER A 69 0.54 -12.18 -14.62
C SER A 69 0.62 -11.15 -13.50
N VAL A 70 -0.24 -11.33 -12.50
CA VAL A 70 -0.22 -10.56 -11.26
C VAL A 70 0.71 -11.23 -10.25
N ASN A 71 1.31 -10.43 -9.35
CA ASN A 71 2.22 -10.95 -8.34
C ASN A 71 2.27 -10.04 -7.10
N PHE A 72 2.95 -10.52 -6.06
CA PHE A 72 3.25 -9.74 -4.86
C PHE A 72 4.65 -9.14 -4.96
N TRP A 73 4.86 -8.04 -4.23
CA TRP A 73 6.10 -7.29 -4.26
C TRP A 73 7.33 -8.18 -4.00
N TRP A 74 7.34 -8.93 -2.90
CA TRP A 74 8.45 -9.79 -2.55
C TRP A 74 8.63 -10.98 -3.50
N THR A 75 7.56 -11.55 -4.02
CA THR A 75 7.65 -12.64 -4.99
C THR A 75 8.16 -12.14 -6.34
N GLY A 76 7.67 -11.00 -6.81
CA GLY A 76 8.07 -10.46 -8.11
C GLY A 76 9.47 -9.83 -8.11
N LEU A 77 9.76 -8.95 -7.13
CA LEU A 77 11.02 -8.20 -7.13
C LEU A 77 12.17 -8.90 -6.41
N LEU A 78 11.89 -9.62 -5.33
CA LEU A 78 12.94 -10.26 -4.55
C LEU A 78 13.29 -11.67 -5.03
N LEU A 79 12.46 -12.32 -5.85
CA LEU A 79 12.70 -13.68 -6.32
C LEU A 79 14.05 -13.84 -7.02
N PRO A 80 14.48 -12.96 -7.95
CA PRO A 80 15.79 -13.07 -8.55
C PRO A 80 16.94 -12.99 -7.52
N LEU A 81 16.77 -12.14 -6.49
CA LEU A 81 17.78 -11.96 -5.42
C LEU A 81 17.84 -13.15 -4.48
N ALA A 82 16.72 -13.85 -4.27
CA ALA A 82 16.64 -14.98 -3.34
C ALA A 82 17.57 -16.14 -3.76
N TYR A 83 17.73 -16.35 -5.06
CA TYR A 83 18.42 -17.52 -5.61
C TYR A 83 19.66 -17.18 -6.44
N ALA A 84 19.93 -15.92 -6.73
CA ALA A 84 21.12 -15.51 -7.44
C ALA A 84 22.39 -15.84 -6.63
N GLN A 85 23.49 -16.14 -7.33
CA GLN A 85 24.79 -16.51 -6.75
C GLN A 85 25.92 -15.72 -7.42
N GLY A 86 26.99 -15.47 -6.68
CA GLY A 86 28.22 -14.88 -7.21
C GLY A 86 28.73 -13.69 -6.38
N GLU A 87 30.03 -13.44 -6.46
CA GLU A 87 30.71 -12.35 -5.72
C GLU A 87 30.23 -10.96 -6.13
N GLU A 88 29.82 -10.77 -7.38
CA GLU A 88 29.25 -9.49 -7.84
C GLU A 88 27.93 -9.18 -7.17
N LEU A 89 27.07 -10.20 -6.94
CA LEU A 89 25.83 -10.03 -6.25
C LEU A 89 26.05 -9.73 -4.77
N GLU A 90 27.02 -10.37 -4.13
CA GLU A 90 27.39 -10.08 -2.74
C GLU A 90 27.82 -8.62 -2.57
N LYS A 91 28.63 -8.11 -3.48
CA LYS A 91 29.04 -6.71 -3.52
C LYS A 91 27.85 -5.77 -3.77
N LEU A 92 26.96 -6.12 -4.68
CA LEU A 92 25.77 -5.32 -5.03
C LEU A 92 24.78 -5.26 -3.88
N MET A 93 24.51 -6.37 -3.22
CA MET A 93 23.56 -6.46 -2.11
C MET A 93 24.12 -5.93 -0.79
N GLY A 94 25.44 -5.94 -0.63
CA GLY A 94 26.09 -5.51 0.61
C GLY A 94 25.50 -6.22 1.84
N PRO A 95 25.07 -5.47 2.89
CA PRO A 95 24.51 -6.07 4.10
C PRO A 95 23.24 -6.91 3.85
N LEU A 96 22.51 -6.66 2.77
CA LEU A 96 21.31 -7.46 2.39
C LEU A 96 21.68 -8.89 1.98
N TYR A 97 22.91 -9.13 1.53
CA TYR A 97 23.35 -10.47 1.14
C TYR A 97 23.32 -11.47 2.31
N GLU A 98 23.71 -11.04 3.49
CA GLU A 98 23.63 -11.85 4.70
C GLU A 98 22.19 -12.23 5.08
N TYR A 99 21.24 -11.35 4.78
CA TYR A 99 19.81 -11.59 5.01
C TYR A 99 19.16 -12.50 3.96
N ARG A 100 19.86 -12.82 2.86
CA ARG A 100 19.28 -13.57 1.74
C ARG A 100 18.68 -14.89 2.19
N LYS A 101 19.40 -15.71 2.95
CA LYS A 101 18.94 -17.03 3.39
C LYS A 101 17.86 -16.94 4.47
N ASP A 102 18.04 -16.03 5.42
CA ASP A 102 17.18 -15.97 6.60
C ASP A 102 15.90 -15.17 6.39
N VAL A 103 15.92 -14.22 5.44
CA VAL A 103 14.83 -13.27 5.23
C VAL A 103 14.29 -13.36 3.82
N ILE A 104 15.10 -13.06 2.80
CA ILE A 104 14.61 -12.92 1.41
C ILE A 104 14.04 -14.24 0.89
N GLN A 105 14.69 -15.38 1.14
CA GLN A 105 14.18 -16.69 0.72
C GLN A 105 12.86 -17.08 1.39
N LYS A 106 12.62 -16.60 2.61
CA LYS A 106 11.32 -16.78 3.28
C LYS A 106 10.25 -15.87 2.70
N LEU A 107 10.61 -14.61 2.46
CA LEU A 107 9.67 -13.63 1.89
C LEU A 107 9.10 -14.05 0.54
N VAL A 108 9.96 -14.52 -0.38
CA VAL A 108 9.52 -14.90 -1.73
C VAL A 108 8.53 -16.07 -1.78
N SER A 109 8.37 -16.80 -0.68
CA SER A 109 7.35 -17.85 -0.55
C SER A 109 5.99 -17.34 -0.06
N LEU A 110 5.92 -16.10 0.44
CA LEU A 110 4.70 -15.54 0.99
C LEU A 110 3.76 -15.03 -0.11
N LYS A 111 2.47 -15.26 0.09
CA LYS A 111 1.39 -14.70 -0.73
C LYS A 111 0.64 -13.68 0.08
N GLY A 112 0.80 -12.40 -0.24
CA GLY A 112 0.16 -11.33 0.50
C GLY A 112 0.66 -9.96 0.08
N ALA A 113 0.14 -8.91 0.70
CA ALA A 113 0.43 -7.54 0.33
C ALA A 113 0.67 -6.64 1.55
N TYR A 114 1.47 -5.60 1.34
CA TYR A 114 1.64 -4.53 2.31
C TYR A 114 0.40 -3.65 2.40
N LEU A 115 -0.03 -3.39 3.64
CA LEU A 115 -1.12 -2.48 3.94
C LEU A 115 -0.90 -1.09 3.32
N ARG A 116 0.29 -0.54 3.49
CA ARG A 116 0.65 0.76 2.95
C ARG A 116 0.44 0.85 1.44
N CYS A 117 0.97 -0.12 0.69
CA CYS A 117 0.86 -0.13 -0.77
C CYS A 117 -0.60 -0.12 -1.22
N MET A 118 -1.44 -0.93 -0.59
CA MET A 118 -2.87 -0.96 -0.89
C MET A 118 -3.56 0.36 -0.54
N ASN A 119 -3.28 0.92 0.65
CA ASN A 119 -3.87 2.19 1.06
C ASN A 119 -3.53 3.34 0.11
N GLU A 120 -2.28 3.45 -0.36
CA GLU A 120 -1.86 4.49 -1.29
C GLU A 120 -2.64 4.43 -2.60
N ASP A 121 -2.73 3.25 -3.20
CA ASP A 121 -3.41 3.08 -4.48
C ASP A 121 -4.93 3.21 -4.36
N VAL A 122 -5.54 2.63 -3.32
CA VAL A 122 -6.99 2.69 -3.18
C VAL A 122 -7.47 4.08 -2.77
N THR A 123 -6.68 4.83 -1.98
CA THR A 123 -6.95 6.26 -1.72
C THR A 123 -6.91 7.06 -3.03
N ALA A 124 -5.93 6.80 -3.89
CA ALA A 124 -5.84 7.46 -5.19
C ALA A 124 -7.02 7.05 -6.11
N LEU A 125 -7.46 5.79 -6.07
CA LEU A 125 -8.66 5.34 -6.80
C LEU A 125 -9.93 6.01 -6.29
N LEU A 126 -10.08 6.17 -4.98
CA LEU A 126 -11.20 6.89 -4.37
C LEU A 126 -11.25 8.35 -4.85
N ARG A 127 -10.13 9.03 -4.87
CA ARG A 127 -10.03 10.41 -5.38
C ARG A 127 -10.35 10.50 -6.87
N LEU A 128 -9.91 9.51 -7.66
CA LEU A 128 -10.25 9.37 -9.07
C LEU A 128 -11.76 9.21 -9.26
N TYR A 129 -12.38 8.33 -8.48
CA TYR A 129 -13.82 8.11 -8.47
C TYR A 129 -14.59 9.38 -8.10
N CYS A 130 -14.21 10.06 -7.02
CA CYS A 130 -14.86 11.31 -6.59
C CYS A 130 -14.76 12.37 -7.68
N TYR A 131 -13.61 12.51 -8.32
CA TYR A 131 -13.42 13.50 -9.39
C TYR A 131 -14.28 13.22 -10.62
N GLU A 132 -14.39 11.97 -11.06
CA GLU A 132 -15.28 11.58 -12.17
C GLU A 132 -16.75 11.79 -11.80
N LYS A 133 -17.14 11.45 -10.57
CA LYS A 133 -18.49 11.68 -10.07
C LYS A 133 -18.87 13.17 -10.06
N GLU A 134 -17.94 14.06 -9.67
CA GLU A 134 -18.12 15.52 -9.77
C GLU A 134 -18.29 15.99 -11.22
N LYS A 135 -17.71 15.29 -12.20
CA LYS A 135 -17.90 15.54 -13.63
C LYS A 135 -19.16 14.89 -14.20
N GLY A 136 -19.96 14.22 -13.38
CA GLY A 136 -21.22 13.59 -13.76
C GLY A 136 -21.04 12.16 -14.29
N THR A 137 -19.91 11.52 -14.11
CA THR A 137 -19.67 10.14 -14.53
C THR A 137 -19.47 9.24 -13.31
N GLU A 138 -20.27 8.20 -13.19
CA GLU A 138 -20.13 7.20 -12.14
C GLU A 138 -19.48 5.92 -12.68
N HIS A 139 -18.58 5.35 -11.84
CA HIS A 139 -17.90 4.08 -12.09
C HIS A 139 -18.25 3.07 -11.00
N PRO A 140 -19.41 2.36 -11.07
CA PRO A 140 -19.87 1.49 -9.99
C PRO A 140 -18.86 0.40 -9.62
N GLY A 141 -18.14 -0.16 -10.59
CA GLY A 141 -17.12 -1.17 -10.33
C GLY A 141 -15.92 -0.65 -9.56
N TRP A 142 -15.58 0.66 -9.68
CA TRP A 142 -14.54 1.26 -8.87
C TRP A 142 -14.99 1.43 -7.43
N LEU A 143 -16.22 1.91 -7.22
CA LEU A 143 -16.79 2.05 -5.88
C LEU A 143 -16.89 0.69 -5.19
N GLU A 144 -17.36 -0.34 -5.89
CA GLU A 144 -17.41 -1.72 -5.37
C GLU A 144 -16.03 -2.21 -4.91
N ALA A 145 -14.97 -1.98 -5.70
CA ALA A 145 -13.61 -2.37 -5.32
C ALA A 145 -13.08 -1.58 -4.11
N ILE A 146 -13.38 -0.28 -4.03
CA ILE A 146 -13.04 0.59 -2.90
C ILE A 146 -13.74 0.12 -1.61
N GLU A 147 -15.05 -0.14 -1.68
CA GLU A 147 -15.82 -0.61 -0.52
C GLU A 147 -15.43 -2.04 -0.10
N ASN A 148 -15.07 -2.89 -1.05
CA ASN A 148 -14.54 -4.23 -0.74
C ASN A 148 -13.23 -4.15 0.03
N TYR A 149 -12.33 -3.25 -0.36
CA TYR A 149 -11.10 -2.98 0.39
C TYR A 149 -11.38 -2.38 1.77
N ALA A 150 -12.32 -1.44 1.88
CA ALA A 150 -12.75 -0.92 3.19
C ALA A 150 -13.30 -2.05 4.08
N GLY A 151 -14.06 -2.98 3.51
CA GLY A 151 -14.50 -4.19 4.20
C GLY A 151 -13.34 -5.06 4.70
N PHE A 152 -12.26 -5.20 3.92
CA PHE A 152 -11.03 -5.84 4.37
C PHE A 152 -10.45 -5.11 5.60
N LEU A 153 -10.32 -3.80 5.56
CA LEU A 153 -9.81 -3.02 6.69
C LEU A 153 -10.67 -3.18 7.95
N LEU A 154 -12.00 -3.10 7.81
CA LEU A 154 -12.90 -3.28 8.97
C LEU A 154 -12.77 -4.66 9.62
N ARG A 155 -12.59 -5.71 8.81
CA ARG A 155 -12.43 -7.09 9.32
C ARG A 155 -11.09 -7.35 9.98
N THR A 156 -10.04 -6.64 9.57
CA THR A 156 -8.66 -6.89 10.01
C THR A 156 -8.15 -5.88 11.03
N GLN A 157 -8.97 -4.90 11.40
CA GLN A 157 -8.60 -3.95 12.44
C GLN A 157 -8.54 -4.65 13.79
N GLU A 158 -7.42 -4.54 14.48
CA GLU A 158 -7.21 -5.12 15.79
C GLU A 158 -7.94 -4.36 16.90
N GLN A 159 -8.06 -4.98 18.07
CA GLN A 159 -8.76 -4.37 19.22
C GLN A 159 -8.11 -3.06 19.70
N ASP A 160 -6.80 -2.91 19.51
CA ASP A 160 -6.06 -1.68 19.83
C ASP A 160 -6.24 -0.57 18.79
N GLY A 161 -7.01 -0.81 17.73
CA GLY A 161 -7.26 0.13 16.64
C GLY A 161 -6.23 0.09 15.52
N GLY A 162 -5.13 -0.65 15.67
CA GLY A 162 -4.07 -0.74 14.67
C GLY A 162 -4.32 -1.81 13.61
N TRP A 163 -3.55 -1.72 12.53
CA TRP A 163 -3.41 -2.76 11.51
C TRP A 163 -1.97 -3.20 11.38
N TYR A 164 -1.78 -4.49 11.07
CA TYR A 164 -0.45 -5.01 10.76
C TYR A 164 0.07 -4.48 9.40
N ARG A 165 1.38 -4.48 9.23
CA ARG A 165 2.05 -3.95 8.02
C ARG A 165 1.74 -4.73 6.75
N ALA A 166 1.46 -6.02 6.86
CA ALA A 166 1.16 -6.89 5.73
C ALA A 166 0.23 -8.02 6.12
N TYR A 167 -0.53 -8.50 5.16
CA TYR A 167 -1.50 -9.57 5.31
C TYR A 167 -1.38 -10.60 4.20
N ASP A 168 -1.68 -11.86 4.52
CA ASP A 168 -1.92 -12.89 3.51
C ASP A 168 -3.30 -12.72 2.85
N LEU A 169 -3.61 -13.60 1.89
CA LEU A 169 -4.87 -13.53 1.14
C LEU A 169 -6.12 -13.86 1.96
N GLU A 170 -5.97 -14.51 3.09
CA GLU A 170 -7.04 -14.80 4.04
C GLU A 170 -7.24 -13.66 5.05
N GLY A 171 -6.41 -12.61 4.98
CA GLY A 171 -6.45 -11.48 5.91
C GLY A 171 -5.75 -11.74 7.24
N LYS A 172 -4.88 -12.76 7.30
CA LYS A 172 -4.05 -13.00 8.49
C LYS A 172 -2.78 -12.16 8.40
N PRO A 173 -2.32 -11.59 9.53
CA PRO A 173 -1.11 -10.79 9.53
C PRO A 173 0.13 -11.62 9.20
N LEU A 174 1.01 -11.08 8.37
CA LEU A 174 2.33 -11.62 8.09
C LEU A 174 3.32 -11.10 9.13
N LEU A 175 3.76 -11.98 10.02
CA LEU A 175 4.66 -11.65 11.14
C LEU A 175 6.06 -12.24 10.99
N GLU A 176 6.22 -13.21 10.10
CA GLU A 176 7.49 -13.86 9.81
C GLU A 176 7.96 -13.59 8.37
N PRO A 177 9.25 -13.39 8.18
CA PRO A 177 10.33 -13.39 9.17
C PRO A 177 10.34 -12.13 10.05
N VAL A 178 10.50 -12.29 11.36
CA VAL A 178 10.50 -11.20 12.35
C VAL A 178 11.50 -10.09 12.02
N LYS A 179 12.66 -10.45 11.44
CA LYS A 179 13.65 -9.47 10.99
C LYS A 179 13.11 -8.52 9.91
N TRP A 180 12.01 -8.87 9.26
CA TRP A 180 11.37 -8.06 8.21
C TRP A 180 10.11 -7.35 8.69
N PHE A 181 9.22 -8.08 9.39
CA PHE A 181 7.94 -7.53 9.82
C PHE A 181 7.98 -6.87 11.20
N GLY A 182 9.04 -7.08 11.99
CA GLY A 182 9.18 -6.52 13.33
C GLY A 182 8.81 -7.50 14.44
N ASN A 183 9.20 -7.16 15.68
CA ASN A 183 8.96 -7.97 16.87
C ASN A 183 8.23 -7.23 17.98
N THR A 184 7.89 -5.98 17.79
CA THR A 184 7.09 -5.18 18.71
C THR A 184 5.78 -4.76 18.04
N VAL A 185 4.74 -4.51 18.84
CA VAL A 185 3.44 -4.02 18.33
C VAL A 185 3.61 -2.78 17.45
N TYR A 186 4.48 -1.87 17.86
CA TYR A 186 4.77 -0.66 17.11
C TYR A 186 5.41 -0.95 15.74
N GLU A 187 6.42 -1.81 15.66
CA GLU A 187 7.06 -2.17 14.40
C GLU A 187 6.09 -2.90 13.46
N GLN A 188 5.32 -3.82 14.02
CA GLN A 188 4.36 -4.63 13.25
C GLN A 188 3.14 -3.85 12.74
N LYS A 189 2.75 -2.76 13.41
CA LYS A 189 1.54 -1.96 13.11
C LYS A 189 1.84 -0.51 12.71
N SER A 190 3.07 -0.22 12.37
CA SER A 190 3.55 1.13 12.07
C SER A 190 2.89 1.79 10.84
N SER A 191 2.32 1.00 9.92
CA SER A 191 1.61 1.50 8.75
C SER A 191 0.16 1.93 9.04
N THR A 192 -0.32 1.82 10.28
CA THR A 192 -1.70 2.12 10.67
C THR A 192 -2.16 3.52 10.21
N GLY A 193 -1.30 4.53 10.30
CA GLY A 193 -1.63 5.90 9.89
C GLY A 193 -2.06 6.03 8.43
N THR A 194 -1.60 5.14 7.54
CA THR A 194 -1.99 5.18 6.12
C THR A 194 -3.45 4.85 5.87
N SER A 195 -4.10 4.07 6.77
CA SER A 195 -5.50 3.68 6.63
C SER A 195 -6.47 4.80 7.03
N ILE A 196 -6.04 5.73 7.88
CA ILE A 196 -6.92 6.77 8.43
C ILE A 196 -7.43 7.68 7.32
N THR A 197 -6.53 8.23 6.50
CA THR A 197 -6.90 9.12 5.38
C THR A 197 -7.87 8.45 4.40
N PHE A 198 -7.62 7.19 4.06
CA PHE A 198 -8.53 6.45 3.18
C PHE A 198 -9.93 6.33 3.77
N LEU A 199 -10.04 5.92 5.04
CA LEU A 199 -11.32 5.68 5.68
C LEU A 199 -12.10 6.98 5.93
N THR A 200 -11.42 8.08 6.26
CA THR A 200 -12.07 9.40 6.42
C THR A 200 -12.58 9.93 5.09
N GLU A 201 -11.79 9.87 4.00
CA GLU A 201 -12.23 10.27 2.67
C GLU A 201 -13.41 9.40 2.18
N LEU A 202 -13.41 8.10 2.48
CA LEU A 202 -14.52 7.21 2.13
C LEU A 202 -15.77 7.49 2.98
N TYR A 203 -15.61 7.83 4.26
CA TYR A 203 -16.72 8.30 5.11
C TYR A 203 -17.34 9.57 4.53
N GLU A 204 -16.55 10.53 4.09
CA GLU A 204 -17.07 11.76 3.49
C GLU A 204 -17.92 11.47 2.24
N LEU A 205 -17.54 10.49 1.44
CA LEU A 205 -18.30 10.08 0.25
C LEU A 205 -19.59 9.34 0.60
N THR A 206 -19.52 8.39 1.55
CA THR A 206 -20.59 7.39 1.78
C THR A 206 -21.46 7.69 2.99
N LYS A 207 -20.95 8.47 3.94
CA LYS A 207 -21.53 8.73 5.27
C LYS A 207 -21.76 7.45 6.11
N ASN A 208 -21.00 6.40 5.83
CA ASN A 208 -21.04 5.18 6.62
C ASN A 208 -20.16 5.32 7.86
N GLU A 209 -20.81 5.43 9.03
CA GLU A 209 -20.17 5.67 10.33
C GLU A 209 -19.12 4.62 10.71
N ALA A 210 -19.22 3.38 10.21
CA ALA A 210 -18.22 2.33 10.49
C ALA A 210 -16.81 2.72 10.02
N TYR A 211 -16.70 3.51 8.94
CA TYR A 211 -15.42 3.98 8.45
C TYR A 211 -14.81 5.05 9.36
N LEU A 212 -15.63 5.99 9.84
CA LEU A 212 -15.17 7.02 10.77
C LEU A 212 -14.79 6.42 12.13
N GLU A 213 -15.57 5.46 12.64
CA GLU A 213 -15.26 4.75 13.88
C GLU A 213 -13.93 4.00 13.78
N ALA A 214 -13.69 3.30 12.66
CA ALA A 214 -12.43 2.59 12.45
C ALA A 214 -11.25 3.56 12.32
N ALA A 215 -11.41 4.68 11.59
CA ALA A 215 -10.40 5.73 11.48
C ALA A 215 -10.09 6.36 12.84
N SER A 216 -11.11 6.64 13.65
CA SER A 216 -10.96 7.21 14.99
C SER A 216 -10.20 6.29 15.94
N ARG A 217 -10.50 4.98 15.96
CA ARG A 217 -9.73 4.00 16.73
C ARG A 217 -8.27 3.94 16.28
N ALA A 218 -8.03 4.02 14.98
CA ALA A 218 -6.67 4.06 14.43
C ALA A 218 -5.94 5.34 14.83
N GLY A 219 -6.63 6.48 14.89
CA GLY A 219 -6.08 7.74 15.40
C GLY A 219 -5.63 7.64 16.86
N ILE A 220 -6.42 6.97 17.71
CA ILE A 220 -6.03 6.68 19.10
C ILE A 220 -4.76 5.84 19.14
N PHE A 221 -4.71 4.75 18.35
CA PHE A 221 -3.50 3.92 18.24
C PHE A 221 -2.27 4.74 17.80
N VAL A 222 -2.40 5.53 16.74
CA VAL A 222 -1.30 6.37 16.23
C VAL A 222 -0.84 7.36 17.30
N LYS A 223 -1.78 8.00 18.01
CA LYS A 223 -1.44 8.91 19.10
C LYS A 223 -0.66 8.20 20.21
N GLU A 224 -1.19 7.10 20.74
CA GLU A 224 -0.63 6.43 21.92
C GLU A 224 0.66 5.66 21.65
N TYR A 225 0.77 5.01 20.49
CA TYR A 225 1.90 4.13 20.19
C TYR A 225 2.99 4.77 19.33
N ILE A 226 2.67 5.82 18.58
CA ILE A 226 3.61 6.49 17.69
C ILE A 226 3.96 7.89 18.19
N ILE A 227 2.96 8.79 18.27
CA ILE A 227 3.20 10.21 18.55
C ILE A 227 3.67 10.44 19.99
N ASP A 228 2.92 9.99 20.98
CA ASP A 228 3.23 10.22 22.41
C ASP A 228 4.54 9.54 22.83
N ARG A 229 4.99 8.53 22.08
CA ARG A 229 6.24 7.80 22.33
C ARG A 229 7.38 8.20 21.40
N VAL A 230 7.15 9.17 20.52
CA VAL A 230 8.13 9.68 19.54
C VAL A 230 8.77 8.54 18.72
N ARG A 231 7.93 7.65 18.18
CA ARG A 231 8.35 6.48 17.41
C ARG A 231 8.18 6.69 15.92
N PHE A 232 9.12 7.41 15.31
CA PHE A 232 9.11 7.75 13.89
C PHE A 232 10.23 7.03 13.12
N ASN A 233 10.66 5.89 13.61
CA ASN A 233 11.80 5.17 13.04
C ASN A 233 11.36 3.92 12.32
N GLY A 234 11.48 3.92 10.99
CA GLY A 234 11.48 2.76 10.13
C GLY A 234 10.21 1.95 10.05
N GLY A 235 9.10 2.51 10.49
CA GLY A 235 7.91 1.72 10.65
C GLY A 235 7.02 1.63 9.42
N VAL A 236 7.08 2.57 8.51
CA VAL A 236 6.27 2.57 7.31
C VAL A 236 6.96 1.87 6.16
N HIS A 237 8.29 1.74 6.24
CA HIS A 237 9.08 1.01 5.27
C HIS A 237 8.76 -0.48 5.22
N ASP A 238 9.05 -1.05 4.07
CA ASP A 238 8.89 -2.47 3.77
C ASP A 238 9.87 -3.36 4.54
N SER A 239 10.83 -2.77 5.26
CA SER A 239 11.80 -3.48 6.10
C SER A 239 12.05 -2.75 7.41
N ILE A 240 12.56 -3.47 8.42
CA ILE A 240 12.91 -2.96 9.73
C ILE A 240 14.39 -2.55 9.83
N TYR A 241 15.06 -2.33 8.71
CA TYR A 241 16.50 -2.00 8.71
C TYR A 241 16.84 -0.70 9.43
N ALA A 242 15.91 0.22 9.52
CA ALA A 242 16.08 1.47 10.24
C ALA A 242 15.94 1.25 11.76
N LYS A 243 16.80 0.41 12.35
CA LYS A 243 16.78 0.24 13.80
C LYS A 243 17.25 1.50 14.52
N GLY A 244 16.37 2.02 15.33
CA GLY A 244 16.65 2.77 16.54
C GLY A 244 17.14 4.21 16.43
N GLN A 245 17.74 4.65 15.34
CA GLN A 245 18.33 6.00 15.25
C GLN A 245 18.00 6.77 13.97
N LEU A 246 17.37 6.13 12.99
CA LEU A 246 16.96 6.78 11.76
C LEU A 246 15.49 7.14 11.83
N ILE A 247 15.19 8.42 11.68
CA ILE A 247 13.83 8.90 11.48
C ILE A 247 13.54 8.85 9.99
N ASP A 248 12.48 8.14 9.65
CA ASP A 248 11.97 8.07 8.31
C ASP A 248 10.87 9.13 8.11
N ASN A 249 10.99 9.93 7.07
CA ASN A 249 10.02 10.98 6.77
C ASN A 249 8.60 10.43 6.63
N GLU A 250 8.45 9.26 6.05
CA GLU A 250 7.12 8.63 5.85
C GLU A 250 6.50 8.22 7.19
N SER A 251 7.32 7.80 8.15
CA SER A 251 6.87 7.49 9.51
C SER A 251 6.31 8.71 10.26
N ILE A 252 6.64 9.92 9.82
CA ILE A 252 6.06 11.18 10.31
C ILE A 252 4.85 11.57 9.47
N LEU A 253 4.99 11.57 8.14
CA LEU A 253 3.99 12.11 7.22
C LEU A 253 2.66 11.37 7.28
N TYR A 254 2.66 10.03 7.26
CA TYR A 254 1.41 9.28 7.27
C TYR A 254 0.61 9.42 8.56
N PRO A 255 1.20 9.32 9.77
CA PRO A 255 0.50 9.68 10.99
C PRO A 255 -0.03 11.12 10.98
N MET A 256 0.77 12.08 10.48
CA MET A 256 0.36 13.48 10.41
C MET A 256 -0.85 13.67 9.48
N PHE A 257 -0.81 13.12 8.26
CA PHE A 257 -1.94 13.22 7.33
C PHE A 257 -3.18 12.53 7.87
N GLY A 258 -3.04 11.33 8.46
CA GLY A 258 -4.16 10.64 9.08
C GLY A 258 -4.79 11.45 10.23
N MET A 259 -3.99 12.05 11.09
CA MET A 259 -4.50 12.88 12.18
C MET A 259 -5.14 14.17 11.69
N LEU A 260 -4.63 14.79 10.61
CA LEU A 260 -5.27 15.95 9.97
C LEU A 260 -6.63 15.58 9.40
N SER A 261 -6.73 14.46 8.70
CA SER A 261 -8.00 13.97 8.12
C SER A 261 -9.09 13.69 9.18
N LEU A 262 -8.70 13.37 10.41
CA LEU A 262 -9.65 13.21 11.52
C LEU A 262 -10.07 14.54 12.16
N TYR A 263 -9.26 15.58 11.98
CA TYR A 263 -9.56 16.91 12.54
C TYR A 263 -10.49 17.71 11.63
N GLU A 264 -10.39 17.57 10.34
CA GLU A 264 -11.24 18.20 9.31
C GLU A 264 -12.66 17.61 9.32
#